data_1e4b7215931c908e9daa0f3afa02baa4
#
_entry.id   1e4b7215931c908e9daa0f3afa02baa4
#
_cell.length_a   1.000
_cell.length_b   1.000
_cell.length_c   1.000
_cell.angle_alpha   90.00
_cell.angle_beta   90.00
_cell.angle_gamma   90.00
#
_symmetry.space_group_name_H-M   'P 1'
#
loop_
_entity.id
_entity.type
_entity.pdbx_description
1 polymer ?
#
loop_
_entity_poly.entity_id
_entity_poly.type
_entity_poly.pdbx_seq_one_letter_code
_entity_poly.pdbx_strand_id
1 'polypeptide(L)'
;MNEHNIVITGFMGTGKSTVSRLVAEKLGRTLVDTDAEIEKRIGKPVARIFAEEGETYFRLVERRMCRFLAAQRGFVISTGGGMLVDDGNRDVMLASGTVVCLTADPEVLAERLRADQSDRPLMRGNWRGLLEQRRSAYESIPIQIDTSHKSPEQIADEIVALCQTASV
;
A
#
# COMPACT_ATOMS: atom_id res chain seq x y z
N MET A 1 23.00 1.46 -9.02
CA MET A 1 21.89 0.99 -8.14
C MET A 1 20.57 1.51 -8.73
N ASN A 2 19.59 0.65 -8.83
CA ASN A 2 18.26 1.07 -9.32
C ASN A 2 17.64 2.02 -8.29
N GLU A 3 17.52 3.30 -8.62
CA GLU A 3 16.99 4.34 -7.73
C GLU A 3 15.46 4.47 -7.80
N HIS A 4 14.78 3.64 -8.61
CA HIS A 4 13.34 3.69 -8.70
C HIS A 4 12.67 3.39 -7.35
N ASN A 5 11.52 4.00 -7.12
CA ASN A 5 10.72 3.71 -5.93
C ASN A 5 10.24 2.26 -5.93
N ILE A 6 10.09 1.71 -4.73
CA ILE A 6 9.40 0.43 -4.52
C ILE A 6 8.08 0.76 -3.83
N VAL A 7 6.99 0.44 -4.49
CA VAL A 7 5.63 0.76 -4.01
C VAL A 7 4.95 -0.54 -3.60
N ILE A 8 4.53 -0.61 -2.36
CA ILE A 8 3.84 -1.77 -1.79
C ILE A 8 2.40 -1.39 -1.49
N THR A 9 1.48 -2.05 -2.16
CA THR A 9 0.04 -1.84 -2.06
C THR A 9 -0.69 -3.15 -1.77
N GLY A 10 -1.98 -3.09 -1.60
CA GLY A 10 -2.85 -4.23 -1.33
C GLY A 10 -3.97 -3.86 -0.36
N PHE A 11 -4.90 -4.79 -0.15
CA PHE A 11 -6.01 -4.60 0.76
C PHE A 11 -5.54 -4.49 2.22
N MET A 12 -6.38 -3.93 3.09
CA MET A 12 -6.12 -3.93 4.54
C MET A 12 -5.94 -5.36 5.07
N GLY A 13 -5.02 -5.56 6.00
CA GLY A 13 -4.71 -6.87 6.57
C GLY A 13 -3.75 -7.74 5.76
N THR A 14 -3.26 -7.30 4.59
CA THR A 14 -2.26 -8.04 3.80
C THR A 14 -0.84 -7.90 4.33
N GLY A 15 -0.58 -7.00 5.29
CA GLY A 15 0.72 -6.85 5.93
C GLY A 15 1.62 -5.78 5.32
N LYS A 16 1.07 -4.84 4.55
CA LYS A 16 1.83 -3.77 3.87
C LYS A 16 2.80 -3.03 4.78
N SER A 17 2.35 -2.54 5.93
CA SER A 17 3.18 -1.70 6.82
C SER A 17 4.38 -2.46 7.35
N THR A 18 4.19 -3.69 7.80
CA THR A 18 5.27 -4.55 8.32
C THR A 18 6.27 -4.91 7.23
N VAL A 19 5.77 -5.38 6.08
CA VAL A 19 6.62 -5.77 4.95
C VAL A 19 7.39 -4.57 4.40
N SER A 20 6.75 -3.42 4.25
CA SER A 20 7.39 -2.20 3.75
C SER A 20 8.53 -1.73 4.64
N ARG A 21 8.35 -1.81 5.97
CA ARG A 21 9.41 -1.48 6.93
C ARG A 21 10.60 -2.43 6.75
N LEU A 22 10.37 -3.73 6.66
CA LEU A 22 11.44 -4.72 6.47
C LEU A 22 12.19 -4.52 5.14
N VAL A 23 11.47 -4.24 4.05
CA VAL A 23 12.08 -3.94 2.74
C VAL A 23 12.95 -2.69 2.82
N ALA A 24 12.44 -1.63 3.47
CA ALA A 24 13.18 -0.38 3.64
C ALA A 24 14.47 -0.59 4.45
N GLU A 25 14.39 -1.34 5.56
CA GLU A 25 15.55 -1.70 6.39
C GLU A 25 16.59 -2.51 5.61
N LYS A 26 16.17 -3.55 4.88
CA LYS A 26 17.07 -4.41 4.09
C LYS A 26 17.78 -3.66 2.96
N LEU A 27 17.14 -2.65 2.38
CA LEU A 27 17.69 -1.86 1.27
C LEU A 27 18.37 -0.56 1.73
N GLY A 28 18.28 -0.22 3.02
CA GLY A 28 18.78 1.07 3.53
C GLY A 28 18.06 2.27 2.92
N ARG A 29 16.77 2.14 2.59
CA ARG A 29 15.95 3.19 1.96
C ARG A 29 14.98 3.83 2.94
N THR A 30 14.61 5.07 2.67
CA THR A 30 13.58 5.77 3.44
C THR A 30 12.19 5.16 3.17
N LEU A 31 11.50 4.81 4.24
CA LEU A 31 10.10 4.39 4.19
C LEU A 31 9.17 5.61 4.21
N VAL A 32 8.18 5.61 3.32
CA VAL A 32 7.07 6.56 3.34
C VAL A 32 5.75 5.76 3.43
N ASP A 33 5.04 5.89 4.54
CA ASP A 33 3.65 5.46 4.67
C ASP A 33 2.74 6.61 4.25
N THR A 34 1.93 6.39 3.21
CA THR A 34 1.13 7.48 2.62
C THR A 34 0.03 7.97 3.54
N ASP A 35 -0.60 7.09 4.32
CA ASP A 35 -1.62 7.50 5.29
C ASP A 35 -1.00 8.31 6.42
N ALA A 36 0.12 7.87 6.97
CA ALA A 36 0.85 8.59 8.01
C ALA A 36 1.33 9.96 7.52
N GLU A 37 1.83 10.06 6.29
CA GLU A 37 2.28 11.32 5.71
C GLU A 37 1.10 12.29 5.45
N ILE A 38 -0.06 11.78 5.03
CA ILE A 38 -1.28 12.56 4.89
C ILE A 38 -1.73 13.10 6.26
N GLU A 39 -1.78 12.23 7.28
CA GLU A 39 -2.13 12.64 8.65
C GLU A 39 -1.22 13.76 9.17
N LYS A 40 0.08 13.61 8.95
CA LYS A 40 1.07 14.62 9.35
C LYS A 40 0.84 15.97 8.66
N ARG A 41 0.55 15.97 7.36
CA ARG A 41 0.33 17.20 6.58
C ARG A 41 -0.98 17.90 6.90
N ILE A 42 -2.04 17.13 7.15
CA ILE A 42 -3.38 17.67 7.46
C ILE A 42 -3.52 17.97 8.96
N GLY A 43 -2.73 17.29 9.82
CA GLY A 43 -2.80 17.43 11.27
C GLY A 43 -3.99 16.69 11.90
N LYS A 44 -4.56 15.71 11.19
CA LYS A 44 -5.70 14.90 11.64
C LYS A 44 -5.51 13.43 11.28
N PRO A 45 -5.97 12.47 12.12
CA PRO A 45 -6.03 11.07 11.74
C PRO A 45 -6.94 10.85 10.52
N VAL A 46 -6.64 9.83 9.70
CA VAL A 46 -7.43 9.47 8.50
C VAL A 46 -8.91 9.32 8.83
N ALA A 47 -9.25 8.62 9.92
CA ALA A 47 -10.64 8.46 10.36
C ALA A 47 -11.36 9.81 10.55
N ARG A 48 -10.68 10.80 11.10
CA ARG A 48 -11.23 12.14 11.31
C ARG A 48 -11.34 12.93 10.01
N ILE A 49 -10.39 12.77 9.09
CA ILE A 49 -10.46 13.37 7.76
C ILE A 49 -11.71 12.85 7.03
N PHE A 50 -11.96 11.55 7.05
CA PHE A 50 -13.17 10.95 6.47
C PHE A 50 -14.45 11.48 7.12
N ALA A 51 -14.50 11.60 8.44
CA ALA A 51 -15.68 12.05 9.16
C ALA A 51 -16.00 13.53 8.93
N GLU A 52 -14.99 14.39 8.86
CA GLU A 52 -15.16 15.84 8.76
C GLU A 52 -15.19 16.34 7.31
N GLU A 53 -14.35 15.79 6.43
CA GLU A 53 -14.14 16.27 5.07
C GLU A 53 -14.73 15.33 3.99
N GLY A 54 -14.96 14.07 4.34
CA GLY A 54 -15.51 13.06 3.44
C GLY A 54 -14.46 12.32 2.59
N GLU A 55 -14.89 11.22 1.96
CA GLU A 55 -14.04 10.38 1.15
C GLU A 55 -13.49 11.09 -0.10
N THR A 56 -14.32 11.89 -0.78
CA THR A 56 -13.92 12.62 -1.98
C THR A 56 -12.71 13.54 -1.72
N TYR A 57 -12.72 14.24 -0.61
CA TYR A 57 -11.60 15.08 -0.18
C TYR A 57 -10.35 14.25 0.08
N PHE A 58 -10.49 13.14 0.82
CA PHE A 58 -9.37 12.24 1.11
C PHE A 58 -8.73 11.69 -0.18
N ARG A 59 -9.54 11.28 -1.16
CA ARG A 59 -9.06 10.80 -2.47
C ARG A 59 -8.32 11.89 -3.25
N LEU A 60 -8.74 13.14 -3.14
CA LEU A 60 -8.02 14.26 -3.74
C LEU A 60 -6.64 14.45 -3.11
N VAL A 61 -6.56 14.32 -1.78
CA VAL A 61 -5.28 14.39 -1.05
C VAL A 61 -4.36 13.23 -1.44
N GLU A 62 -4.90 12.01 -1.53
CA GLU A 62 -4.15 10.85 -2.02
C GLU A 62 -3.57 11.06 -3.43
N ARG A 63 -4.33 11.63 -4.37
CA ARG A 63 -3.84 11.93 -5.73
C ARG A 63 -2.67 12.90 -5.72
N ARG A 64 -2.73 13.94 -4.90
CA ARG A 64 -1.64 14.90 -4.75
C ARG A 64 -0.39 14.25 -4.16
N MET A 65 -0.57 13.44 -3.13
CA MET A 65 0.50 12.67 -2.49
C MET A 65 1.15 11.70 -3.48
N CYS A 66 0.34 10.97 -4.23
CA CYS A 66 0.79 10.02 -5.24
C CYS A 66 1.71 10.69 -6.28
N ARG A 67 1.28 11.82 -6.86
CA ARG A 67 2.07 12.58 -7.84
C ARG A 67 3.36 13.12 -7.24
N PHE A 68 3.30 13.62 -6.02
CA PHE A 68 4.48 14.10 -5.31
C PHE A 68 5.52 12.99 -5.11
N LEU A 69 5.08 11.82 -4.63
CA LEU A 69 5.96 10.67 -4.39
C LEU A 69 6.50 10.05 -5.68
N ALA A 70 5.70 10.00 -6.74
CA ALA A 70 6.11 9.50 -8.05
C ALA A 70 7.22 10.36 -8.70
N ALA A 71 7.29 11.64 -8.36
CA ALA A 71 8.36 12.53 -8.79
C ALA A 71 9.67 12.34 -8.00
N GLN A 72 9.63 11.62 -6.89
CA GLN A 72 10.82 11.32 -6.06
C GLN A 72 11.42 9.97 -6.48
N ARG A 73 12.58 9.65 -5.92
CA ARG A 73 13.29 8.39 -6.17
C ARG A 73 13.91 7.84 -4.89
N GLY A 74 14.13 6.53 -4.86
CA GLY A 74 14.85 5.86 -3.79
C GLY A 74 14.02 5.55 -2.55
N PHE A 75 12.71 5.75 -2.59
CA PHE A 75 11.83 5.43 -1.46
C PHE A 75 11.26 4.00 -1.53
N VAL A 76 10.95 3.48 -0.36
CA VAL A 76 9.95 2.41 -0.20
C VAL A 76 8.64 3.08 0.24
N ILE A 77 7.60 2.92 -0.57
CA ILE A 77 6.30 3.57 -0.36
C ILE A 77 5.28 2.52 0.03
N SER A 78 4.72 2.63 1.24
CA SER A 78 3.58 1.85 1.69
C SER A 78 2.30 2.64 1.45
N THR A 79 1.44 2.19 0.55
CA THR A 79 0.21 2.92 0.21
C THR A 79 -0.94 2.59 1.16
N GLY A 80 -1.85 3.53 1.36
CA GLY A 80 -3.20 3.21 1.82
C GLY A 80 -3.88 2.25 0.84
N GLY A 81 -4.75 1.37 1.35
CA GLY A 81 -5.36 0.30 0.54
C GLY A 81 -6.14 0.80 -0.67
N GLY A 82 -6.73 1.98 -0.60
CA GLY A 82 -7.52 2.56 -1.67
C GLY A 82 -6.75 3.43 -2.66
N MET A 83 -5.49 3.79 -2.38
CA MET A 83 -4.76 4.77 -3.20
C MET A 83 -4.61 4.32 -4.66
N LEU A 84 -4.20 3.08 -4.90
CA LEU A 84 -3.97 2.53 -6.23
C LEU A 84 -5.21 1.85 -6.84
N VAL A 85 -6.37 1.95 -6.21
CA VAL A 85 -7.66 1.64 -6.82
C VAL A 85 -8.01 2.70 -7.87
N ASP A 86 -7.60 3.93 -7.67
CA ASP A 86 -7.68 4.99 -8.69
C ASP A 86 -6.72 4.67 -9.85
N ASP A 87 -7.26 4.61 -11.07
CA ASP A 87 -6.50 4.26 -12.28
C ASP A 87 -5.35 5.23 -12.53
N GLY A 88 -5.58 6.53 -12.36
CA GLY A 88 -4.56 7.56 -12.57
C GLY A 88 -3.41 7.45 -11.57
N ASN A 89 -3.69 7.18 -10.30
CA ASN A 89 -2.67 6.95 -9.29
C ASN A 89 -1.86 5.69 -9.60
N ARG A 90 -2.54 4.62 -10.02
CA ARG A 90 -1.89 3.35 -10.36
C ARG A 90 -0.96 3.51 -11.55
N ASP A 91 -1.40 4.18 -12.63
CA ASP A 91 -0.58 4.43 -13.81
C ASP A 91 0.66 5.26 -13.49
N VAL A 92 0.50 6.30 -12.70
CA VAL A 92 1.62 7.17 -12.26
C VAL A 92 2.65 6.39 -11.43
N MET A 93 2.21 5.54 -10.52
CA MET A 93 3.11 4.72 -9.69
C MET A 93 3.81 3.63 -10.51
N LEU A 94 3.09 2.95 -11.41
CA LEU A 94 3.66 1.95 -12.31
C LEU A 94 4.72 2.54 -13.25
N ALA A 95 4.53 3.77 -13.69
CA ALA A 95 5.50 4.48 -14.53
C ALA A 95 6.73 4.96 -13.74
N SER A 96 6.62 5.17 -12.42
CA SER A 96 7.68 5.76 -11.59
C SER A 96 8.52 4.75 -10.81
N GLY A 97 8.07 3.49 -10.70
CA GLY A 97 8.76 2.52 -9.87
C GLY A 97 8.26 1.08 -10.01
N THR A 98 8.80 0.22 -9.16
CA THR A 98 8.35 -1.17 -9.04
C THR A 98 7.17 -1.23 -8.09
N VAL A 99 5.99 -1.59 -8.59
CA VAL A 99 4.77 -1.71 -7.78
C VAL A 99 4.48 -3.18 -7.50
N VAL A 100 4.34 -3.50 -6.22
CA VAL A 100 4.02 -4.85 -5.72
C VAL A 100 2.68 -4.82 -5.01
N CYS A 101 1.75 -5.67 -5.41
CA CYS A 101 0.48 -5.86 -4.72
C CYS A 101 0.55 -7.09 -3.80
N LEU A 102 0.35 -6.86 -2.51
CA LEU A 102 0.22 -7.94 -1.55
C LEU A 102 -1.23 -8.44 -1.54
N THR A 103 -1.39 -9.74 -1.61
CA THR A 103 -2.68 -10.43 -1.55
C THR A 103 -2.73 -11.39 -0.37
N ALA A 104 -3.91 -11.81 0.01
CA ALA A 104 -4.12 -12.88 0.97
C ALA A 104 -5.50 -13.53 0.76
N ASP A 105 -5.62 -14.80 1.15
CA ASP A 105 -6.89 -15.50 1.14
C ASP A 105 -7.92 -14.77 2.03
N PRO A 106 -9.21 -14.69 1.63
CA PRO A 106 -10.24 -14.02 2.41
C PRO A 106 -10.34 -14.51 3.85
N GLU A 107 -10.14 -15.81 4.10
CA GLU A 107 -10.18 -16.37 5.46
C GLU A 107 -9.01 -15.90 6.32
N VAL A 108 -7.81 -15.79 5.73
CA VAL A 108 -6.63 -15.23 6.39
C VAL A 108 -6.84 -13.76 6.69
N LEU A 109 -7.40 -13.00 5.75
CA LEU A 109 -7.77 -11.59 5.99
C LEU A 109 -8.79 -11.47 7.12
N ALA A 110 -9.81 -12.32 7.16
CA ALA A 110 -10.81 -12.31 8.23
C ALA A 110 -10.19 -12.49 9.60
N GLU A 111 -9.22 -13.40 9.75
CA GLU A 111 -8.50 -13.61 11.01
C GLU A 111 -7.64 -12.40 11.39
N ARG A 112 -6.87 -11.88 10.44
CA ARG A 112 -6.00 -10.71 10.65
C ARG A 112 -6.79 -9.46 11.02
N LEU A 113 -7.94 -9.22 10.36
CA LEU A 113 -8.80 -8.07 10.63
C LEU A 113 -9.52 -8.18 11.98
N ARG A 114 -9.86 -9.39 12.44
CA ARG A 114 -10.39 -9.60 13.80
C ARG A 114 -9.37 -9.31 14.89
N ALA A 115 -8.10 -9.61 14.64
CA ALA A 115 -7.02 -9.36 15.60
C ALA A 115 -6.56 -7.88 15.59
N ASP A 116 -6.86 -7.12 14.55
CA ASP A 116 -6.47 -5.72 14.43
C ASP A 116 -7.43 -4.81 15.20
N GLN A 117 -6.89 -4.11 16.19
CA GLN A 117 -7.64 -3.16 17.05
C GLN A 117 -7.54 -1.71 16.54
N SER A 118 -6.90 -1.45 15.41
CA SER A 118 -6.76 -0.11 14.84
C SER A 118 -8.10 0.45 14.37
N ASP A 119 -8.31 1.76 14.53
CA ASP A 119 -9.52 2.44 14.02
C ASP A 119 -9.38 2.72 12.53
N ARG A 120 -9.91 1.82 11.72
CA ARG A 120 -9.96 1.97 10.25
C ARG A 120 -11.40 2.20 9.82
N PRO A 121 -11.75 3.37 9.24
CA PRO A 121 -13.13 3.72 8.88
C PRO A 121 -13.81 2.67 7.99
N LEU A 122 -13.08 2.08 7.06
CA LEU A 122 -13.61 1.12 6.09
C LEU A 122 -13.66 -0.33 6.60
N MET A 123 -13.11 -0.63 7.79
CA MET A 123 -13.25 -1.93 8.45
C MET A 123 -14.61 -2.14 9.10
N ARG A 124 -15.32 -1.05 9.41
CA ARG A 124 -16.66 -1.10 9.98
C ARG A 124 -17.66 -1.31 8.86
N GLY A 125 -18.01 -2.57 8.57
CA GLY A 125 -19.00 -2.88 7.56
C GLY A 125 -18.62 -4.06 6.68
N ASN A 126 -19.08 -4.05 5.43
CA ASN A 126 -18.87 -5.12 4.47
C ASN A 126 -17.48 -5.03 3.81
N TRP A 127 -16.42 -5.39 4.55
CA TRP A 127 -15.06 -5.38 3.99
C TRP A 127 -14.89 -6.40 2.83
N ARG A 128 -15.65 -7.50 2.83
CA ARG A 128 -15.63 -8.49 1.72
C ARG A 128 -16.18 -7.88 0.44
N GLY A 129 -17.24 -7.11 0.52
CA GLY A 129 -17.78 -6.35 -0.60
C GLY A 129 -16.81 -5.29 -1.10
N LEU A 130 -16.11 -4.59 -0.19
CA LEU A 130 -15.08 -3.63 -0.54
C LEU A 130 -13.88 -4.30 -1.24
N LEU A 131 -13.43 -5.46 -0.76
CA LEU A 131 -12.39 -6.26 -1.41
C LEU A 131 -12.79 -6.64 -2.83
N GLU A 132 -14.02 -7.11 -3.02
CA GLU A 132 -14.54 -7.47 -4.34
C GLU A 132 -14.60 -6.27 -5.29
N GLN A 133 -15.06 -5.11 -4.83
CA GLN A 133 -15.06 -3.88 -5.62
C GLN A 133 -13.65 -3.45 -6.08
N ARG A 134 -12.63 -3.72 -5.27
CA ARG A 134 -11.25 -3.36 -5.53
C ARG A 134 -10.44 -4.41 -6.29
N ARG A 135 -10.99 -5.61 -6.44
CA ARG A 135 -10.28 -6.78 -6.98
C ARG A 135 -9.64 -6.50 -8.33
N SER A 136 -10.39 -5.97 -9.30
CA SER A 136 -9.89 -5.72 -10.64
C SER A 136 -8.71 -4.73 -10.66
N ALA A 137 -8.74 -3.72 -9.80
CA ALA A 137 -7.65 -2.76 -9.66
C ALA A 137 -6.38 -3.43 -9.12
N TYR A 138 -6.49 -4.24 -8.07
CA TYR A 138 -5.35 -4.96 -7.52
C TYR A 138 -4.78 -5.99 -8.50
N GLU A 139 -5.63 -6.77 -9.16
CA GLU A 139 -5.23 -7.77 -10.15
C GLU A 139 -4.55 -7.17 -11.38
N SER A 140 -4.82 -5.90 -11.71
CA SER A 140 -4.16 -5.19 -12.81
C SER A 140 -2.70 -4.84 -12.54
N ILE A 141 -2.23 -4.94 -11.29
CA ILE A 141 -0.83 -4.71 -10.93
C ILE A 141 -0.02 -5.95 -11.29
N PRO A 142 1.03 -5.84 -12.12
CA PRO A 142 1.71 -7.02 -12.67
C PRO A 142 2.39 -7.91 -11.63
N ILE A 143 2.91 -7.34 -10.55
CA ILE A 143 3.61 -8.11 -9.51
C ILE A 143 2.66 -8.34 -8.35
N GLN A 144 2.30 -9.60 -8.14
CA GLN A 144 1.40 -10.07 -7.08
C GLN A 144 2.19 -10.99 -6.14
N ILE A 145 2.07 -10.78 -4.83
CA ILE A 145 2.67 -11.66 -3.82
C ILE A 145 1.59 -12.07 -2.83
N ASP A 146 1.29 -13.37 -2.77
CA ASP A 146 0.40 -13.94 -1.78
C ASP A 146 1.09 -14.06 -0.43
N THR A 147 0.50 -13.45 0.58
CA THR A 147 1.03 -13.38 1.95
C THR A 147 0.38 -14.37 2.90
N SER A 148 -0.56 -15.21 2.42
CA SER A 148 -1.39 -16.08 3.27
C SER A 148 -0.59 -17.02 4.17
N HIS A 149 0.51 -17.58 3.63
CA HIS A 149 1.29 -18.63 4.28
C HIS A 149 2.79 -18.32 4.35
N LYS A 150 3.15 -17.05 4.26
CA LYS A 150 4.53 -16.56 4.34
C LYS A 150 4.72 -15.65 5.54
N SER A 151 5.89 -15.66 6.16
CA SER A 151 6.27 -14.66 7.13
C SER A 151 6.52 -13.30 6.46
N PRO A 152 6.37 -12.18 7.19
CA PRO A 152 6.74 -10.87 6.65
C PRO A 152 8.18 -10.79 6.13
N GLU A 153 9.10 -11.49 6.77
CA GLU A 153 10.52 -11.58 6.38
C GLU A 153 10.68 -12.26 5.02
N GLN A 154 9.98 -13.39 4.81
CA GLN A 154 10.01 -14.11 3.53
C GLN A 154 9.47 -13.25 2.39
N ILE A 155 8.39 -12.50 2.63
CA ILE A 155 7.79 -11.58 1.66
C ILE A 155 8.77 -10.44 1.35
N ALA A 156 9.39 -9.86 2.37
CA ALA A 156 10.38 -8.80 2.19
C ALA A 156 11.59 -9.28 1.38
N ASP A 157 12.10 -10.49 1.64
CA ASP A 157 13.20 -11.08 0.88
C ASP A 157 12.83 -11.29 -0.59
N GLU A 158 11.62 -11.76 -0.86
CA GLU A 158 11.09 -11.92 -2.22
C GLU A 158 11.03 -10.58 -2.98
N ILE A 159 10.55 -9.52 -2.34
CA ILE A 159 10.51 -8.17 -2.93
C ILE A 159 11.92 -7.64 -3.22
N VAL A 160 12.83 -7.79 -2.27
CA VAL A 160 14.24 -7.36 -2.43
C VAL A 160 14.89 -8.07 -3.62
N ALA A 161 14.69 -9.40 -3.74
CA ALA A 161 15.22 -10.18 -4.85
C ALA A 161 14.66 -9.71 -6.21
N LEU A 162 13.36 -9.45 -6.30
CA LEU A 162 12.72 -8.91 -7.52
C LEU A 162 13.32 -7.55 -7.94
N CYS A 163 13.61 -6.68 -6.99
CA CYS A 163 14.19 -5.37 -7.28
C CYS A 163 15.66 -5.45 -7.74
N GLN A 164 16.40 -6.45 -7.29
CA GLN A 164 17.79 -6.67 -7.70
C GLN A 164 17.88 -7.25 -9.11
N THR A 165 16.98 -8.14 -9.50
CA THR A 165 16.94 -8.74 -10.85
C THR A 165 16.48 -7.77 -11.93
N ALA A 166 15.66 -6.77 -11.60
CA ALA A 166 15.22 -5.72 -12.53
C ALA A 166 16.32 -4.68 -12.86
N SER A 167 17.52 -4.84 -12.32
CA SER A 167 18.66 -3.91 -12.48
C SER A 167 19.72 -4.39 -13.48
N VAL A 168 19.43 -5.48 -14.24
CA VAL A 168 20.35 -6.05 -15.28
C VAL A 168 19.88 -5.64 -16.67
#